data_a588d904cc9bb67300144a1e2390fd94
#
_entry.id   a588d904cc9bb67300144a1e2390fd94
#
_cell.length_a   1.000
_cell.length_b   1.000
_cell.length_c   1.000
_cell.angle_alpha   90.00
_cell.angle_beta   90.00
_cell.angle_gamma   90.00
#
_symmetry.space_group_name_H-M   'P 1'
#
loop_
_entity.id
_entity.type
_entity.pdbx_description
1 polymer ?
#
loop_
_entity_poly.entity_id
_entity_poly.type
_entity_poly.pdbx_seq_one_letter_code
_entity_poly.pdbx_strand_id
1 'polypeptide(L)'
;DNNDEYNEIKQNSVLKYDPYENNYVLLVKNTSDNILLLLKNGVMLSWGINSSTLGRNIKTINEAAIPCDIIIPYKIIEIATGNEHVLALGENKKVFSWGRNTKGQLGLPSISPGPNKEIHLPELIEFFNKLPAKQIFAGGDSSYAVSEGGNNLYVWGDNEKGQLGLNPNEEKIIPIPQLLRDSISENNLNSFLF
;
A
#
# COMPACT_ATOMS: atom_id res chain seq x y z
N ASP A 1 10.75 22.06 27.69
CA ASP A 1 11.40 22.85 26.63
C ASP A 1 11.30 22.06 25.32
N ASN A 2 10.69 22.69 24.28
CA ASN A 2 10.44 22.03 22.98
C ASN A 2 11.69 21.46 22.30
N ASN A 3 12.88 21.93 22.69
CA ASN A 3 14.14 21.43 22.15
C ASN A 3 14.58 20.09 22.74
N ASP A 4 14.21 19.81 23.99
CA ASP A 4 14.59 18.55 24.64
C ASP A 4 13.71 17.41 24.14
N GLU A 5 12.41 17.64 23.96
CA GLU A 5 11.47 16.68 23.37
C GLU A 5 11.82 16.37 21.90
N TYR A 6 12.19 17.41 21.13
CA TYR A 6 12.66 17.23 19.76
C TYR A 6 13.96 16.42 19.66
N ASN A 7 14.89 16.65 20.58
CA ASN A 7 16.16 15.93 20.64
C ASN A 7 15.99 14.50 21.15
N GLU A 8 15.04 14.23 22.08
CA GLU A 8 14.73 12.91 22.56
C GLU A 8 14.02 12.07 21.48
N ILE A 9 13.08 12.66 20.73
CA ILE A 9 12.46 12.05 19.56
C ILE A 9 13.52 11.75 18.51
N LYS A 10 14.44 12.68 18.26
CA LYS A 10 15.54 12.52 17.32
C LYS A 10 16.52 11.42 17.72
N GLN A 11 16.81 11.26 19.02
CA GLN A 11 17.68 10.17 19.53
C GLN A 11 17.02 8.79 19.45
N ASN A 12 15.68 8.71 19.54
CA ASN A 12 14.93 7.45 19.48
C ASN A 12 14.50 7.08 18.05
N SER A 13 14.49 8.04 17.12
CA SER A 13 14.06 7.87 15.72
C SER A 13 15.18 7.95 14.71
N VAL A 14 16.40 8.26 15.14
CA VAL A 14 17.54 8.30 14.22
C VAL A 14 17.71 6.91 13.66
N LEU A 15 17.45 6.79 12.36
CA LEU A 15 18.08 5.79 11.52
C LEU A 15 19.48 5.55 12.05
N LYS A 16 19.71 4.46 12.76
CA LYS A 16 21.06 3.95 12.93
C LYS A 16 21.48 3.48 11.54
N TYR A 17 21.79 4.46 10.70
CA TYR A 17 22.49 4.21 9.46
C TYR A 17 23.82 3.60 9.90
N ASP A 18 23.89 2.29 9.87
CA ASP A 18 25.16 1.59 9.91
C ASP A 18 25.67 1.52 8.47
N PRO A 19 26.64 2.37 8.08
CA PRO A 19 27.21 2.34 6.75
C PRO A 19 27.93 1.02 6.46
N TYR A 20 28.15 0.17 7.47
CA TYR A 20 28.83 -1.12 7.35
C TYR A 20 27.86 -2.29 7.13
N GLU A 21 26.56 -2.13 7.36
CA GLU A 21 25.57 -3.21 7.19
C GLU A 21 25.00 -3.38 5.78
N ASN A 22 25.54 -2.73 4.77
CA ASN A 22 25.01 -2.86 3.39
C ASN A 22 23.52 -2.54 3.26
N ASN A 23 22.98 -1.71 4.18
CA ASN A 23 21.59 -1.34 4.23
C ASN A 23 21.39 -0.03 3.48
N TYR A 24 20.94 -0.12 2.24
CA TYR A 24 20.71 1.06 1.39
C TYR A 24 19.23 1.21 1.04
N VAL A 25 18.87 2.40 0.58
CA VAL A 25 17.53 2.67 0.08
C VAL A 25 17.24 1.83 -1.16
N LEU A 26 16.21 1.01 -1.06
CA LEU A 26 15.75 0.17 -2.17
C LEU A 26 14.68 0.88 -2.99
N LEU A 27 13.71 1.49 -2.33
CA LEU A 27 12.59 2.19 -2.96
C LEU A 27 12.24 3.45 -2.18
N VAL A 28 11.84 4.49 -2.90
CA VAL A 28 11.15 5.67 -2.37
C VAL A 28 9.81 5.79 -3.08
N LYS A 29 8.74 5.93 -2.33
CA LYS A 29 7.38 6.13 -2.81
C LYS A 29 6.75 7.30 -2.08
N ASN A 30 5.74 7.91 -2.69
CA ASN A 30 4.97 8.97 -2.05
C ASN A 30 3.47 8.70 -2.20
N THR A 31 2.71 9.08 -1.20
CA THR A 31 1.28 9.37 -1.32
C THR A 31 1.11 10.86 -1.61
N SER A 32 -0.12 11.40 -1.56
CA SER A 32 -0.33 12.85 -1.75
C SER A 32 0.51 13.69 -0.77
N ASP A 33 0.68 13.24 0.47
CA ASP A 33 1.19 14.07 1.57
C ASP A 33 2.35 13.43 2.37
N ASN A 34 2.71 12.19 2.06
CA ASN A 34 3.72 11.45 2.81
C ASN A 34 4.76 10.79 1.90
N ILE A 35 5.94 10.62 2.44
CA ILE A 35 7.02 9.82 1.85
C ILE A 35 7.11 8.49 2.59
N LEU A 36 7.32 7.43 1.83
CA LEU A 36 7.63 6.08 2.31
C LEU A 36 8.95 5.63 1.71
N LEU A 37 9.77 5.02 2.52
CA LEU A 37 11.09 4.54 2.14
C LEU A 37 11.21 3.08 2.55
N LEU A 38 11.72 2.25 1.64
CA LEU A 38 12.03 0.86 1.89
C LEU A 38 13.55 0.66 1.83
N LEU A 39 14.11 0.09 2.87
CA LEU A 39 15.50 -0.31 2.94
C LEU A 39 15.69 -1.75 2.46
N LYS A 40 16.89 -2.11 2.03
CA LYS A 40 17.24 -3.46 1.55
C LYS A 40 16.96 -4.57 2.55
N ASN A 41 17.10 -4.28 3.84
CA ASN A 41 16.80 -5.24 4.91
C ASN A 41 15.29 -5.43 5.14
N GLY A 42 14.43 -4.69 4.42
CA GLY A 42 12.98 -4.77 4.52
C GLY A 42 12.35 -3.85 5.56
N VAL A 43 13.14 -3.02 6.23
CA VAL A 43 12.63 -1.96 7.10
C VAL A 43 11.99 -0.87 6.25
N MET A 44 10.81 -0.45 6.66
CA MET A 44 10.10 0.67 6.05
C MET A 44 10.10 1.87 6.97
N LEU A 45 10.22 3.06 6.40
CA LEU A 45 10.13 4.34 7.09
C LEU A 45 9.06 5.20 6.44
N SER A 46 8.42 6.04 7.24
CA SER A 46 7.47 7.03 6.75
C SER A 46 7.61 8.36 7.46
N TRP A 47 7.29 9.43 6.75
CA TRP A 47 7.12 10.77 7.31
C TRP A 47 6.23 11.63 6.39
N GLY A 48 5.65 12.70 6.95
CA GLY A 48 4.76 13.63 6.25
C GLY A 48 3.70 14.19 7.18
N ILE A 49 2.56 14.56 6.64
CA ILE A 49 1.49 15.24 7.40
C ILE A 49 0.19 14.45 7.49
N ASN A 50 -0.03 13.47 6.61
CA ASN A 50 -1.25 12.67 6.60
C ASN A 50 -1.09 11.44 7.49
N SER A 51 -1.76 11.42 8.64
CA SER A 51 -1.65 10.34 9.63
C SER A 51 -2.09 8.97 9.11
N SER A 52 -3.07 8.92 8.20
CA SER A 52 -3.64 7.64 7.74
C SER A 52 -2.66 6.80 6.92
N THR A 53 -1.77 7.44 6.16
CA THR A 53 -0.81 6.72 5.30
C THR A 53 0.58 6.55 5.91
N LEU A 54 0.82 7.05 7.12
CA LEU A 54 2.09 6.88 7.82
C LEU A 54 2.34 5.43 8.29
N GLY A 55 1.28 4.62 8.44
CA GLY A 55 1.41 3.21 8.85
C GLY A 55 1.88 3.03 10.31
N ARG A 56 1.74 4.05 11.14
CA ARG A 56 2.18 4.06 12.54
C ARG A 56 1.33 5.01 13.38
N ASN A 57 1.28 4.77 14.68
CA ASN A 57 0.61 5.68 15.59
C ASN A 57 1.44 6.96 15.76
N ILE A 58 0.77 8.09 15.66
CA ILE A 58 1.34 9.41 15.90
C ILE A 58 0.49 10.17 16.93
N LYS A 59 1.13 10.95 17.78
CA LYS A 59 0.47 11.79 18.78
C LYS A 59 0.48 13.26 18.39
N THR A 60 1.50 13.68 17.66
CA THR A 60 1.70 15.08 17.27
C THR A 60 2.12 15.19 15.81
N ILE A 61 1.85 16.34 15.20
CA ILE A 61 2.29 16.63 13.83
C ILE A 61 3.82 16.63 13.70
N ASN A 62 4.53 16.98 14.78
CA ASN A 62 5.99 16.96 14.79
C ASN A 62 6.54 15.55 14.68
N GLU A 63 5.89 14.57 15.34
CA GLU A 63 6.23 13.14 15.18
C GLU A 63 5.98 12.66 13.75
N ALA A 64 4.92 13.15 13.09
CA ALA A 64 4.62 12.79 11.71
C ALA A 64 5.70 13.26 10.73
N ALA A 65 6.30 14.41 10.98
CA ALA A 65 7.32 15.02 10.12
C ALA A 65 8.71 14.35 10.21
N ILE A 66 8.91 13.43 11.16
CA ILE A 66 10.19 12.75 11.37
C ILE A 66 10.13 11.36 10.77
N PRO A 67 11.15 10.92 9.98
CA PRO A 67 11.24 9.55 9.51
C PRO A 67 11.24 8.55 10.67
N CYS A 68 10.26 7.66 10.69
CA CYS A 68 10.16 6.60 11.70
C CYS A 68 9.73 5.29 11.06
N ASP A 69 10.08 4.20 11.74
CA ASP A 69 9.78 2.85 11.31
C ASP A 69 8.28 2.57 11.23
N ILE A 70 7.88 1.83 10.20
CA ILE A 70 6.58 1.16 10.12
C ILE A 70 6.79 -0.28 10.57
N ILE A 71 6.06 -0.70 11.59
CA ILE A 71 6.23 -2.04 12.15
C ILE A 71 5.33 -3.03 11.41
N ILE A 72 5.95 -3.90 10.62
CA ILE A 72 5.33 -5.08 10.00
C ILE A 72 6.19 -6.28 10.40
N PRO A 73 5.60 -7.40 10.89
CA PRO A 73 6.37 -8.54 11.41
C PRO A 73 7.02 -9.40 10.33
N TYR A 74 7.22 -8.86 9.13
CA TYR A 74 7.80 -9.53 7.99
C TYR A 74 8.72 -8.57 7.24
N LYS A 75 9.75 -9.13 6.62
CA LYS A 75 10.61 -8.39 5.70
C LYS A 75 9.80 -7.96 4.48
N ILE A 76 9.72 -6.66 4.25
CA ILE A 76 9.04 -6.08 3.10
C ILE A 76 10.00 -6.03 1.91
N ILE A 77 9.49 -6.37 0.73
CA ILE A 77 10.25 -6.41 -0.52
C ILE A 77 9.74 -5.44 -1.58
N GLU A 78 8.51 -4.96 -1.45
CA GLU A 78 7.89 -4.02 -2.38
C GLU A 78 6.88 -3.12 -1.68
N ILE A 79 6.75 -1.86 -2.13
CA ILE A 79 5.73 -0.91 -1.72
C ILE A 79 5.05 -0.34 -2.96
N ALA A 80 3.74 -0.18 -2.91
CA ALA A 80 2.96 0.56 -3.89
C ALA A 80 2.07 1.58 -3.18
N THR A 81 1.92 2.76 -3.76
CA THR A 81 1.17 3.88 -3.18
C THR A 81 0.14 4.41 -4.15
N GLY A 82 -1.10 4.57 -3.66
CA GLY A 82 -2.10 5.40 -4.30
C GLY A 82 -2.06 6.83 -3.77
N ASN A 83 -3.15 7.59 -3.96
CA ASN A 83 -3.24 8.96 -3.45
C ASN A 83 -3.17 8.98 -1.92
N GLU A 84 -3.99 8.16 -1.26
CA GLU A 84 -4.14 8.17 0.20
C GLU A 84 -4.19 6.74 0.77
N HIS A 85 -3.55 5.77 0.10
CA HIS A 85 -3.39 4.41 0.62
C HIS A 85 -2.06 3.82 0.20
N VAL A 86 -1.66 2.78 0.93
CA VAL A 86 -0.39 2.08 0.75
C VAL A 86 -0.63 0.58 0.72
N LEU A 87 0.10 -0.10 -0.14
CA LEU A 87 0.25 -1.55 -0.15
C LEU A 87 1.71 -1.90 0.14
N ALA A 88 1.93 -2.95 0.91
CA ALA A 88 3.26 -3.53 1.14
C ALA A 88 3.24 -5.04 0.90
N LEU A 89 4.23 -5.55 0.16
CA LEU A 89 4.41 -6.97 -0.11
C LEU A 89 5.55 -7.51 0.74
N GLY A 90 5.25 -8.52 1.54
CA GLY A 90 6.25 -9.27 2.31
C GLY A 90 7.00 -10.30 1.46
N GLU A 91 8.21 -10.66 1.87
CA GLU A 91 8.99 -11.77 1.29
C GLU A 91 8.22 -13.11 1.36
N ASN A 92 7.33 -13.25 2.35
CA ASN A 92 6.39 -14.36 2.52
C ASN A 92 5.15 -14.30 1.58
N LYS A 93 5.13 -13.38 0.62
CA LYS A 93 4.06 -13.19 -0.39
C LYS A 93 2.72 -12.69 0.17
N LYS A 94 2.68 -12.28 1.43
CA LYS A 94 1.52 -11.63 2.04
C LYS A 94 1.47 -10.16 1.66
N VAL A 95 0.26 -9.62 1.51
CA VAL A 95 0.03 -8.22 1.19
C VAL A 95 -0.62 -7.53 2.37
N PHE A 96 -0.09 -6.37 2.73
CA PHE A 96 -0.61 -5.48 3.76
C PHE A 96 -1.13 -4.20 3.12
N SER A 97 -2.15 -3.59 3.72
CA SER A 97 -2.70 -2.31 3.27
C SER A 97 -3.03 -1.41 4.45
N TRP A 98 -2.96 -0.11 4.23
CA TRP A 98 -3.41 0.92 5.18
C TRP A 98 -3.65 2.24 4.46
N GLY A 99 -4.25 3.20 5.17
CA GLY A 99 -4.66 4.50 4.64
C GLY A 99 -6.16 4.61 4.51
N ARG A 100 -6.61 5.42 3.55
CA ARG A 100 -8.02 5.66 3.27
C ARG A 100 -8.70 4.46 2.61
N ASN A 101 -9.98 4.23 2.97
CA ASN A 101 -10.80 3.13 2.43
C ASN A 101 -12.18 3.60 1.91
N THR A 102 -12.26 4.81 1.39
CA THR A 102 -13.53 5.38 0.89
C THR A 102 -14.09 4.63 -0.32
N LYS A 103 -13.21 4.03 -1.10
CA LYS A 103 -13.51 3.29 -2.34
C LYS A 103 -13.18 1.79 -2.25
N GLY A 104 -12.90 1.27 -1.06
CA GLY A 104 -12.51 -0.14 -0.90
C GLY A 104 -11.08 -0.44 -1.31
N GLN A 105 -10.25 0.58 -1.50
CA GLN A 105 -8.88 0.46 -2.00
C GLN A 105 -7.93 -0.33 -1.09
N LEU A 106 -8.33 -0.59 0.16
CA LEU A 106 -7.56 -1.43 1.06
C LEU A 106 -7.77 -2.95 0.86
N GLY A 107 -8.87 -3.35 0.21
CA GLY A 107 -9.14 -4.78 -0.04
C GLY A 107 -9.46 -5.59 1.23
N LEU A 108 -9.95 -4.93 2.28
CA LEU A 108 -10.22 -5.52 3.61
C LEU A 108 -11.72 -5.82 3.75
N PRO A 109 -12.16 -7.09 3.72
CA PRO A 109 -13.58 -7.46 3.76
C PRO A 109 -14.27 -7.09 5.08
N SER A 110 -13.51 -6.99 6.16
CA SER A 110 -14.01 -6.59 7.49
C SER A 110 -14.34 -5.11 7.60
N ILE A 111 -13.92 -4.29 6.62
CA ILE A 111 -14.03 -2.84 6.67
C ILE A 111 -14.78 -2.35 5.44
N SER A 112 -16.09 -2.10 5.61
CA SER A 112 -16.90 -1.54 4.52
C SER A 112 -16.36 -0.20 4.06
N PRO A 113 -16.28 0.04 2.73
CA PRO A 113 -15.94 1.35 2.18
C PRO A 113 -16.90 2.43 2.66
N GLY A 114 -16.41 3.66 2.74
CA GLY A 114 -17.28 4.78 3.10
C GLY A 114 -16.51 6.06 3.47
N PRO A 115 -17.21 7.17 3.57
CA PRO A 115 -16.59 8.43 3.95
C PRO A 115 -15.93 8.32 5.33
N ASN A 116 -14.73 8.90 5.45
CA ASN A 116 -13.91 8.89 6.66
C ASN A 116 -13.52 7.49 7.17
N LYS A 117 -13.49 6.47 6.31
CA LYS A 117 -12.93 5.17 6.64
C LYS A 117 -11.42 5.18 6.37
N GLU A 118 -10.66 5.03 7.43
CA GLU A 118 -9.19 5.04 7.41
C GLU A 118 -8.64 3.98 8.34
N ILE A 119 -7.55 3.37 7.95
CA ILE A 119 -6.78 2.41 8.74
C ILE A 119 -5.36 2.93 8.85
N HIS A 120 -4.96 3.26 10.08
CA HIS A 120 -3.69 3.93 10.34
C HIS A 120 -2.50 2.97 10.47
N LEU A 121 -2.74 1.70 10.72
CA LEU A 121 -1.71 0.67 10.86
C LEU A 121 -1.81 -0.34 9.70
N PRO A 122 -0.69 -0.95 9.30
CA PRO A 122 -0.71 -2.01 8.29
C PRO A 122 -1.61 -3.17 8.71
N GLU A 123 -2.61 -3.48 7.89
CA GLU A 123 -3.52 -4.62 8.04
C GLU A 123 -3.29 -5.64 6.94
N LEU A 124 -3.35 -6.93 7.30
CA LEU A 124 -3.18 -8.03 6.38
C LEU A 124 -4.40 -8.18 5.47
N ILE A 125 -4.19 -8.21 4.16
CA ILE A 125 -5.25 -8.59 3.21
C ILE A 125 -5.34 -10.11 3.18
N GLU A 126 -6.29 -10.67 3.95
CA GLU A 126 -6.47 -12.12 4.14
C GLU A 126 -6.63 -12.91 2.83
N PHE A 127 -7.13 -12.26 1.78
CA PHE A 127 -7.26 -12.85 0.45
C PHE A 127 -5.95 -13.47 -0.04
N PHE A 128 -4.82 -12.78 0.17
CA PHE A 128 -3.51 -13.22 -0.28
C PHE A 128 -2.84 -14.27 0.61
N ASN A 129 -3.47 -14.71 1.69
CA ASN A 129 -3.02 -15.89 2.44
C ASN A 129 -3.20 -17.19 1.65
N LYS A 130 -4.24 -17.25 0.79
CA LYS A 130 -4.55 -18.43 -0.03
C LYS A 130 -4.04 -18.30 -1.47
N LEU A 131 -3.84 -17.08 -1.92
CA LEU A 131 -3.46 -16.73 -3.30
C LEU A 131 -2.26 -15.77 -3.26
N PRO A 132 -1.04 -16.30 -3.02
CA PRO A 132 0.16 -15.49 -2.82
C PRO A 132 0.41 -14.49 -3.96
N ALA A 133 0.80 -13.26 -3.61
CA ALA A 133 1.12 -12.22 -4.57
C ALA A 133 2.61 -12.22 -4.94
N LYS A 134 2.91 -11.91 -6.21
CA LYS A 134 4.25 -11.71 -6.73
C LYS A 134 4.62 -10.24 -6.81
N GLN A 135 3.67 -9.40 -7.19
CA GLN A 135 3.83 -7.96 -7.38
C GLN A 135 2.58 -7.22 -6.95
N ILE A 136 2.73 -5.98 -6.55
CA ILE A 136 1.64 -5.09 -6.14
C ILE A 136 1.74 -3.75 -6.86
N PHE A 137 0.59 -3.14 -7.14
CA PHE A 137 0.51 -1.82 -7.76
C PHE A 137 -0.63 -1.04 -7.12
N ALA A 138 -0.51 0.27 -7.09
CA ALA A 138 -1.57 1.18 -6.65
C ALA A 138 -1.52 2.48 -7.46
N GLY A 139 -2.67 3.10 -7.64
CA GLY A 139 -2.77 4.38 -8.33
C GLY A 139 -4.16 4.99 -8.12
N GLY A 140 -4.20 6.30 -7.84
CA GLY A 140 -5.46 6.93 -7.43
C GLY A 140 -6.04 6.26 -6.19
N ASP A 141 -7.26 5.76 -6.29
CA ASP A 141 -7.95 4.97 -5.27
C ASP A 141 -8.15 3.50 -5.71
N SER A 142 -7.28 3.00 -6.59
CA SER A 142 -7.32 1.65 -7.13
C SER A 142 -6.06 0.87 -6.77
N SER A 143 -6.22 -0.44 -6.60
CA SER A 143 -5.18 -1.36 -6.16
C SER A 143 -5.15 -2.62 -7.03
N TYR A 144 -3.96 -3.19 -7.21
CA TYR A 144 -3.74 -4.33 -8.09
C TYR A 144 -2.70 -5.26 -7.49
N ALA A 145 -2.83 -6.56 -7.76
CA ALA A 145 -1.80 -7.54 -7.44
C ALA A 145 -1.70 -8.62 -8.51
N VAL A 146 -0.49 -9.00 -8.85
CA VAL A 146 -0.22 -10.15 -9.73
C VAL A 146 0.02 -11.38 -8.86
N SER A 147 -0.60 -12.52 -9.20
CA SER A 147 -0.37 -13.79 -8.49
C SER A 147 1.08 -14.26 -8.60
N GLU A 148 1.52 -15.12 -7.69
CA GLU A 148 2.88 -15.68 -7.68
C GLU A 148 3.22 -16.39 -9.00
N GLY A 149 2.27 -17.08 -9.63
CA GLY A 149 2.45 -17.69 -10.95
C GLY A 149 2.50 -16.69 -12.12
N GLY A 150 2.21 -15.40 -11.89
CA GLY A 150 2.24 -14.35 -12.90
C GLY A 150 1.07 -14.34 -13.89
N ASN A 151 0.13 -15.28 -13.77
CA ASN A 151 -0.93 -15.47 -14.76
C ASN A 151 -2.26 -14.78 -14.41
N ASN A 152 -2.42 -14.32 -13.18
CA ASN A 152 -3.64 -13.71 -12.69
C ASN A 152 -3.37 -12.29 -12.20
N LEU A 153 -4.23 -11.36 -12.61
CA LEU A 153 -4.28 -10.00 -12.10
C LEU A 153 -5.52 -9.86 -11.21
N TYR A 154 -5.30 -9.47 -9.97
CA TYR A 154 -6.36 -9.11 -9.02
C TYR A 154 -6.46 -7.60 -8.96
N VAL A 155 -7.72 -7.10 -8.90
CA VAL A 155 -8.04 -5.68 -8.92
C VAL A 155 -9.05 -5.35 -7.82
N TRP A 156 -8.93 -4.17 -7.19
CA TRP A 156 -9.89 -3.69 -6.19
C TRP A 156 -9.78 -2.18 -5.99
N GLY A 157 -10.78 -1.58 -5.34
CA GLY A 157 -10.86 -0.14 -5.12
C GLY A 157 -11.86 0.55 -6.03
N ASP A 158 -11.52 1.75 -6.49
CA ASP A 158 -12.37 2.58 -7.34
C ASP A 158 -12.43 2.06 -8.78
N ASN A 159 -13.66 1.93 -9.30
CA ASN A 159 -13.93 1.56 -10.69
C ASN A 159 -14.96 2.49 -11.37
N GLU A 160 -15.18 3.70 -10.82
CA GLU A 160 -16.20 4.62 -11.37
C GLU A 160 -15.97 4.98 -12.85
N LYS A 161 -14.73 4.89 -13.31
CA LYS A 161 -14.31 5.18 -14.69
C LYS A 161 -13.84 3.93 -15.45
N GLY A 162 -14.06 2.74 -14.92
CA GLY A 162 -13.58 1.50 -15.51
C GLY A 162 -12.06 1.25 -15.37
N GLN A 163 -11.39 1.96 -14.45
CA GLN A 163 -9.94 1.89 -14.27
C GLN A 163 -9.44 0.52 -13.81
N LEU A 164 -10.31 -0.31 -13.26
CA LEU A 164 -10.00 -1.70 -12.91
C LEU A 164 -10.16 -2.69 -14.09
N GLY A 165 -10.61 -2.20 -15.26
CA GLY A 165 -10.91 -3.06 -16.39
C GLY A 165 -12.23 -3.84 -16.26
N LEU A 166 -13.05 -3.50 -15.27
CA LEU A 166 -14.38 -4.05 -15.04
C LEU A 166 -15.45 -3.08 -15.55
N ASN A 167 -16.66 -3.59 -15.82
CA ASN A 167 -17.76 -2.74 -16.27
C ASN A 167 -18.20 -1.75 -15.18
N PRO A 168 -17.98 -0.43 -15.34
CA PRO A 168 -18.32 0.55 -14.29
C PRO A 168 -19.83 0.76 -14.11
N ASN A 169 -20.66 0.29 -15.05
CA ASN A 169 -22.12 0.33 -14.92
C ASN A 169 -22.66 -0.77 -14.00
N GLU A 170 -21.87 -1.82 -13.78
CA GLU A 170 -22.23 -2.93 -12.89
C GLU A 170 -21.66 -2.71 -11.49
N GLU A 171 -20.35 -2.40 -11.42
CA GLU A 171 -19.67 -2.25 -10.14
C GLU A 171 -18.74 -1.04 -10.15
N LYS A 172 -19.09 -0.01 -9.38
CA LYS A 172 -18.29 1.21 -9.24
C LYS A 172 -17.21 1.12 -8.17
N ILE A 173 -17.40 0.24 -7.20
CA ILE A 173 -16.48 0.02 -6.07
C ILE A 173 -16.29 -1.48 -5.90
N ILE A 174 -15.06 -1.92 -5.92
CA ILE A 174 -14.66 -3.30 -5.69
C ILE A 174 -13.93 -3.38 -4.34
N PRO A 175 -14.62 -3.71 -3.24
CA PRO A 175 -14.05 -3.57 -1.90
C PRO A 175 -13.09 -4.69 -1.48
N ILE A 176 -13.00 -5.76 -2.27
CA ILE A 176 -12.13 -6.92 -2.03
C ILE A 176 -11.43 -7.31 -3.32
N PRO A 177 -10.22 -7.90 -3.27
CA PRO A 177 -9.51 -8.33 -4.46
C PRO A 177 -10.36 -9.27 -5.31
N GLN A 178 -10.57 -8.91 -6.58
CA GLN A 178 -11.31 -9.66 -7.57
C GLN A 178 -10.40 -10.04 -8.72
N LEU A 179 -10.47 -11.27 -9.21
CA LEU A 179 -9.74 -11.72 -10.38
C LEU A 179 -10.26 -10.97 -11.62
N LEU A 180 -9.36 -10.23 -12.28
CA LEU A 180 -9.67 -9.67 -13.59
C LEU A 180 -9.70 -10.81 -14.60
N ARG A 181 -10.89 -11.44 -14.77
CA ARG A 181 -11.14 -12.42 -15.81
C ARG A 181 -11.74 -11.74 -17.03
N ASP A 182 -11.25 -12.15 -18.22
CA ASP A 182 -12.06 -12.34 -19.42
C ASP A 182 -12.57 -11.13 -20.22
N SER A 183 -12.20 -9.91 -19.89
CA SER A 183 -12.22 -8.89 -20.96
C SER A 183 -11.16 -9.19 -22.06
N ILE A 184 -10.20 -10.08 -21.76
CA ILE A 184 -9.15 -10.51 -22.68
C ILE A 184 -9.51 -11.84 -23.39
N SER A 185 -10.34 -12.72 -22.81
CA SER A 185 -10.58 -14.05 -23.38
C SER A 185 -11.86 -14.21 -24.18
N GLU A 186 -12.88 -13.38 -24.02
CA GLU A 186 -14.15 -13.51 -24.75
C GLU A 186 -14.42 -12.40 -25.79
N ASN A 187 -13.71 -11.26 -25.73
CA ASN A 187 -13.87 -10.22 -26.73
C ASN A 187 -12.52 -9.82 -27.36
N ASN A 188 -12.19 -10.48 -28.48
CA ASN A 188 -11.31 -9.95 -29.50
C ASN A 188 -9.80 -10.04 -29.36
N LEU A 189 -9.26 -11.22 -29.52
CA LEU A 189 -8.02 -11.37 -30.31
C LEU A 189 -8.19 -10.88 -31.77
N ASN A 190 -9.40 -10.61 -32.24
CA ASN A 190 -9.71 -10.21 -33.60
C ASN A 190 -9.88 -8.69 -33.83
N SER A 191 -9.81 -7.86 -32.79
CA SER A 191 -9.98 -6.39 -32.95
C SER A 191 -8.71 -5.56 -32.76
N PHE A 192 -7.56 -6.18 -32.46
CA PHE A 192 -6.26 -5.51 -32.38
C PHE A 192 -5.30 -5.80 -33.53
N LEU A 193 -5.81 -6.38 -34.62
CA LEU A 193 -5.07 -6.53 -35.86
C LEU A 193 -5.62 -5.57 -36.93
N PHE A 194 -5.49 -4.25 -36.70
CA PHE A 194 -5.45 -3.23 -37.76
C PHE A 194 -4.69 -2.00 -37.25
#